data_c57f81b91b16ac0b80dbcf8898131e97
#
_entry.id   c57f81b91b16ac0b80dbcf8898131e97
#
_cell.length_a   1.000
_cell.length_b   1.000
_cell.length_c   1.000
_cell.angle_alpha   90.00
_cell.angle_beta   90.00
_cell.angle_gamma   90.00
#
_symmetry.space_group_name_H-M   'P 1'
#
loop_
_entity.id
_entity.type
_entity.pdbx_description
1 polymer ?
#
loop_
_entity_poly.entity_id
_entity_poly.type
_entity_poly.pdbx_seq_one_letter_code
_entity_poly.pdbx_strand_id
1 'polypeptide(L)'
;MDRKLRKFAALLAVLCLTLTGCNLIGVDPLMQIAEDRAAVSDVYETVLAEYDGGTVTVADIIYDFNYQWSYYYQLYAMAGMELDEETVAMLRDSCVDAAVQRAAQGVEAERRGIALTEEELAEAEQTARQLYDESYASLLSQATDADEDVRAARTEYELYASGQDYETILAYYTAEALNSKLREQEDAGITDPGEESIEQAYDQRVESDEANYADSPASFESAMTSGTLVTWMPEGYRTVKHILVIPDESVLTPYQEAKSELDTMQSELDSLNEQLLAATDDDPAEGEEAADPAALETQIAAQEAAIAAAEEALQPLADACFADVQDTLDEIQSRLDAGEDFQTLIDEYGEDPGMQNEPTATVGYYVSADSTTWDTAFRDAAMLLSNVGDVSEPVLSMSGVHIIRYESDVTPGPVPLDDVRDQLFDEALTAAREEHYGALLDEWVAAIHPVYHYDAWEPLA
;
A
#
# COMPACT_ATOMS: atom_id res chain seq x y z
N MET A 1 -22.21 -22.03 -38.34
CA MET A 1 -21.70 -21.51 -37.07
C MET A 1 -20.45 -22.29 -36.73
N ASP A 2 -19.32 -21.64 -36.79
CA ASP A 2 -17.99 -22.23 -36.88
C ASP A 2 -17.64 -23.01 -35.59
N ARG A 3 -16.87 -24.10 -35.72
CA ARG A 3 -16.46 -24.97 -34.62
C ARG A 3 -15.65 -24.18 -33.56
N LYS A 4 -15.03 -23.07 -33.95
CA LYS A 4 -14.35 -22.13 -33.08
C LYS A 4 -15.33 -21.36 -32.19
N LEU A 5 -16.49 -20.92 -32.70
CA LEU A 5 -17.51 -20.20 -31.92
C LEU A 5 -18.15 -21.05 -30.81
N ARG A 6 -18.17 -22.38 -30.96
CA ARG A 6 -18.69 -23.29 -29.93
C ARG A 6 -17.71 -23.51 -28.77
N LYS A 7 -16.40 -23.43 -29.02
CA LYS A 7 -15.37 -23.51 -27.98
C LYS A 7 -15.32 -22.20 -27.14
N PHE A 8 -15.62 -21.06 -27.75
CA PHE A 8 -15.72 -19.77 -27.09
C PHE A 8 -16.92 -19.66 -26.13
N ALA A 9 -18.05 -20.29 -26.46
CA ALA A 9 -19.28 -20.18 -25.67
C ALA A 9 -19.21 -20.91 -24.31
N ALA A 10 -18.29 -21.86 -24.14
CA ALA A 10 -18.21 -22.66 -22.91
C ALA A 10 -17.55 -21.93 -21.74
N LEU A 11 -16.56 -21.08 -22.00
CA LEU A 11 -15.88 -20.30 -20.91
C LEU A 11 -16.71 -19.10 -20.44
N LEU A 12 -17.54 -18.49 -21.33
CA LEU A 12 -18.45 -17.39 -20.98
C LEU A 12 -19.66 -17.85 -20.16
N ALA A 13 -20.00 -19.12 -20.21
CA ALA A 13 -21.16 -19.69 -19.51
C ALA A 13 -20.99 -19.66 -17.98
N VAL A 14 -19.76 -19.62 -17.45
CA VAL A 14 -19.50 -19.63 -16.01
C VAL A 14 -19.83 -18.27 -15.36
N LEU A 15 -19.64 -17.16 -16.07
CA LEU A 15 -19.89 -15.82 -15.51
C LEU A 15 -21.32 -15.27 -15.76
N CYS A 16 -22.08 -15.83 -16.72
CA CYS A 16 -23.37 -15.26 -17.14
C CYS A 16 -24.61 -16.14 -16.89
N LEU A 17 -24.48 -17.35 -16.34
CA LEU A 17 -25.62 -18.28 -16.19
C LEU A 17 -26.40 -18.20 -14.87
N THR A 18 -26.22 -17.16 -14.07
CA THR A 18 -27.07 -16.95 -12.87
C THR A 18 -28.42 -16.32 -13.16
N LEU A 19 -28.78 -16.00 -14.40
CA LEU A 19 -29.97 -15.17 -14.69
C LEU A 19 -30.87 -15.66 -15.84
N THR A 20 -31.12 -16.95 -16.08
CA THR A 20 -32.39 -17.29 -16.80
C THR A 20 -32.70 -18.77 -16.66
N GLY A 21 -33.54 -19.11 -15.72
CA GLY A 21 -34.29 -20.36 -15.74
C GLY A 21 -35.29 -20.38 -16.90
N CYS A 22 -34.92 -21.07 -18.00
CA CYS A 22 -35.87 -21.59 -18.98
C CYS A 22 -35.55 -23.06 -19.21
N ASN A 23 -36.11 -23.89 -18.34
CA ASN A 23 -36.11 -25.35 -18.43
C ASN A 23 -37.11 -25.78 -19.51
N LEU A 24 -36.66 -25.99 -20.71
CA LEU A 24 -37.52 -26.39 -21.84
C LEU A 24 -37.16 -27.74 -22.51
N ILE A 25 -36.09 -28.39 -22.07
CA ILE A 25 -35.79 -29.81 -22.43
C ILE A 25 -35.08 -30.41 -21.22
N GLY A 26 -35.62 -31.46 -20.61
CA GLY A 26 -35.08 -32.06 -19.40
C GLY A 26 -33.71 -32.73 -19.64
N VAL A 27 -32.64 -31.96 -19.71
CA VAL A 27 -31.27 -32.46 -19.62
C VAL A 27 -30.98 -32.68 -18.15
N ASP A 28 -30.43 -33.84 -17.82
CA ASP A 28 -29.94 -34.09 -16.45
C ASP A 28 -28.84 -33.10 -16.12
N PRO A 29 -28.98 -32.28 -15.05
CA PRO A 29 -27.98 -31.27 -14.69
C PRO A 29 -26.57 -31.85 -14.51
N LEU A 30 -26.45 -33.04 -13.95
CA LEU A 30 -25.15 -33.71 -13.79
C LEU A 30 -24.50 -34.08 -15.11
N MET A 31 -25.31 -34.51 -16.10
CA MET A 31 -24.80 -34.76 -17.46
C MET A 31 -24.31 -33.45 -18.13
N GLN A 32 -25.05 -32.35 -17.94
CA GLN A 32 -24.64 -31.05 -18.48
C GLN A 32 -23.31 -30.58 -17.86
N ILE A 33 -23.16 -30.68 -16.53
CA ILE A 33 -21.93 -30.36 -15.82
C ILE A 33 -20.74 -31.20 -16.35
N ALA A 34 -20.97 -32.47 -16.59
CA ALA A 34 -19.93 -33.35 -17.13
C ALA A 34 -19.53 -32.98 -18.57
N GLU A 35 -20.50 -32.59 -19.43
CA GLU A 35 -20.23 -32.10 -20.78
C GLU A 35 -19.46 -30.73 -20.74
N ASP A 36 -19.87 -29.83 -19.88
CA ASP A 36 -19.20 -28.54 -19.70
C ASP A 36 -17.75 -28.72 -19.19
N ARG A 37 -17.54 -29.62 -18.23
CA ARG A 37 -16.19 -29.95 -17.73
C ARG A 37 -15.31 -30.55 -18.84
N ALA A 38 -15.85 -31.42 -19.71
CA ALA A 38 -15.10 -31.96 -20.83
C ALA A 38 -14.72 -30.88 -21.85
N ALA A 39 -15.59 -29.90 -22.09
CA ALA A 39 -15.29 -28.75 -22.94
C ALA A 39 -14.18 -27.85 -22.38
N VAL A 40 -14.15 -27.65 -21.07
CA VAL A 40 -13.06 -26.90 -20.39
C VAL A 40 -11.75 -27.70 -20.46
N SER A 41 -11.80 -29.02 -20.25
CA SER A 41 -10.62 -29.89 -20.38
C SER A 41 -10.00 -29.82 -21.79
N ASP A 42 -10.81 -29.81 -22.85
CA ASP A 42 -10.34 -29.62 -24.24
C ASP A 42 -9.60 -28.26 -24.43
N VAL A 43 -10.03 -27.20 -23.72
CA VAL A 43 -9.38 -25.90 -23.76
C VAL A 43 -8.07 -25.94 -22.97
N TYR A 44 -8.06 -26.59 -21.81
CA TYR A 44 -6.88 -26.72 -20.94
C TYR A 44 -5.72 -27.46 -21.60
N GLU A 45 -6.00 -28.37 -22.54
CA GLU A 45 -4.99 -29.07 -23.35
C GLU A 45 -4.38 -28.19 -24.48
N THR A 46 -4.86 -26.93 -24.65
CA THR A 46 -4.33 -26.06 -25.69
C THR A 46 -2.89 -25.64 -25.35
N VAL A 47 -1.96 -25.95 -26.26
CA VAL A 47 -0.53 -25.64 -26.11
C VAL A 47 -0.28 -24.15 -26.37
N LEU A 48 0.34 -23.48 -25.44
CA LEU A 48 0.70 -22.05 -25.49
C LEU A 48 2.20 -21.82 -25.68
N ALA A 49 3.03 -22.79 -25.25
CA ALA A 49 4.44 -22.84 -25.60
C ALA A 49 4.93 -24.29 -25.66
N GLU A 50 5.92 -24.55 -26.52
CA GLU A 50 6.65 -25.80 -26.60
C GLU A 50 8.10 -25.51 -26.18
N TYR A 51 8.78 -26.46 -25.48
CA TYR A 51 10.17 -26.33 -25.10
C TYR A 51 10.86 -27.71 -25.10
N ASP A 52 12.19 -27.72 -25.05
CA ASP A 52 12.96 -28.95 -24.95
C ASP A 52 12.65 -29.67 -23.62
N GLY A 53 11.75 -30.65 -23.68
CA GLY A 53 11.33 -31.45 -22.53
C GLY A 53 9.83 -31.42 -22.23
N GLY A 54 9.04 -30.51 -22.84
CA GLY A 54 7.62 -30.41 -22.54
C GLY A 54 6.84 -29.33 -23.28
N THR A 55 5.69 -29.04 -22.74
CA THR A 55 4.79 -27.99 -23.25
C THR A 55 4.22 -27.19 -22.07
N VAL A 56 3.89 -25.94 -22.32
CA VAL A 56 3.04 -25.11 -21.46
C VAL A 56 1.66 -25.05 -22.11
N THR A 57 0.62 -25.34 -21.36
CA THR A 57 -0.78 -25.36 -21.79
C THR A 57 -1.61 -24.31 -21.07
N VAL A 58 -2.87 -24.17 -21.46
CA VAL A 58 -3.81 -23.29 -20.72
C VAL A 58 -3.96 -23.74 -19.26
N ALA A 59 -3.93 -25.07 -18.99
CA ALA A 59 -3.99 -25.57 -17.62
C ALA A 59 -2.85 -25.05 -16.73
N ASP A 60 -1.65 -24.83 -17.29
CA ASP A 60 -0.49 -24.37 -16.55
C ASP A 60 -0.53 -22.89 -16.17
N ILE A 61 -1.43 -22.12 -16.79
CA ILE A 61 -1.52 -20.67 -16.57
C ILE A 61 -2.87 -20.21 -16.01
N ILE A 62 -3.91 -21.05 -16.04
CA ILE A 62 -5.28 -20.60 -15.77
C ILE A 62 -5.47 -20.07 -14.34
N TYR A 63 -4.75 -20.63 -13.36
CA TYR A 63 -4.78 -20.16 -11.98
C TYR A 63 -4.21 -18.73 -11.87
N ASP A 64 -3.01 -18.49 -12.40
CA ASP A 64 -2.36 -17.19 -12.42
C ASP A 64 -3.16 -16.16 -13.22
N PHE A 65 -3.63 -16.59 -14.41
CA PHE A 65 -4.40 -15.71 -15.29
C PHE A 65 -5.69 -15.22 -14.63
N ASN A 66 -6.46 -16.10 -14.01
CA ASN A 66 -7.70 -15.71 -13.34
C ASN A 66 -7.46 -14.82 -12.11
N TYR A 67 -6.36 -15.04 -11.38
CA TYR A 67 -5.96 -14.19 -10.27
C TYR A 67 -5.62 -12.77 -10.76
N GLN A 68 -4.75 -12.64 -11.76
CA GLN A 68 -4.36 -11.35 -12.33
C GLN A 68 -5.56 -10.66 -13.00
N TRP A 69 -6.35 -11.39 -13.79
CA TRP A 69 -7.54 -10.84 -14.43
C TRP A 69 -8.53 -10.25 -13.41
N SER A 70 -8.78 -10.97 -12.32
CA SER A 70 -9.69 -10.50 -11.26
C SER A 70 -9.17 -9.22 -10.59
N TYR A 71 -7.87 -9.14 -10.35
CA TYR A 71 -7.22 -7.95 -9.79
C TYR A 71 -7.35 -6.73 -10.72
N TYR A 72 -6.97 -6.88 -11.99
CA TYR A 72 -7.05 -5.80 -12.97
C TYR A 72 -8.50 -5.40 -13.25
N TYR A 73 -9.42 -6.36 -13.31
CA TYR A 73 -10.84 -6.07 -13.47
C TYR A 73 -11.39 -5.20 -12.33
N GLN A 74 -11.03 -5.48 -11.08
CA GLN A 74 -11.43 -4.64 -9.95
C GLN A 74 -10.80 -3.25 -10.02
N LEU A 75 -9.53 -3.16 -10.38
CA LEU A 75 -8.81 -1.89 -10.50
C LEU A 75 -9.44 -0.99 -11.57
N TYR A 76 -9.74 -1.54 -12.76
CA TYR A 76 -10.37 -0.82 -13.85
C TYR A 76 -11.82 -0.43 -13.51
N ALA A 77 -12.59 -1.33 -12.88
CA ALA A 77 -13.94 -1.05 -12.43
C ALA A 77 -13.98 0.10 -11.40
N MET A 78 -13.02 0.16 -10.47
CA MET A 78 -12.89 1.26 -9.50
C MET A 78 -12.56 2.61 -10.20
N ALA A 79 -11.84 2.58 -11.32
CA ALA A 79 -11.55 3.73 -12.15
C ALA A 79 -12.69 4.11 -13.12
N GLY A 80 -13.79 3.31 -13.14
CA GLY A 80 -14.88 3.50 -14.10
C GLY A 80 -14.53 3.13 -15.54
N MET A 81 -13.52 2.28 -15.73
CA MET A 81 -13.00 1.82 -17.02
C MET A 81 -13.38 0.36 -17.25
N GLU A 82 -13.44 -0.07 -18.50
CA GLU A 82 -13.57 -1.47 -18.88
C GLU A 82 -12.19 -2.06 -19.22
N LEU A 83 -11.99 -3.32 -18.88
CA LEU A 83 -10.77 -4.06 -19.25
C LEU A 83 -10.82 -4.35 -20.75
N ASP A 84 -9.86 -3.86 -21.52
CA ASP A 84 -9.85 -4.04 -22.96
C ASP A 84 -9.14 -5.34 -23.43
N GLU A 85 -9.37 -5.73 -24.68
CA GLU A 85 -8.80 -6.95 -25.27
C GLU A 85 -7.25 -6.92 -25.28
N GLU A 86 -6.63 -5.74 -25.40
CA GLU A 86 -5.17 -5.59 -25.41
C GLU A 86 -4.58 -5.88 -24.01
N THR A 87 -5.20 -5.34 -22.97
CA THR A 87 -4.83 -5.63 -21.58
C THR A 87 -4.99 -7.11 -21.23
N VAL A 88 -6.11 -7.72 -21.66
CA VAL A 88 -6.34 -9.17 -21.43
C VAL A 88 -5.32 -10.03 -22.16
N ALA A 89 -4.95 -9.66 -23.39
CA ALA A 89 -3.90 -10.36 -24.15
C ALA A 89 -2.52 -10.21 -23.46
N MET A 90 -2.19 -9.02 -22.95
CA MET A 90 -0.96 -8.78 -22.20
C MET A 90 -0.89 -9.65 -20.92
N LEU A 91 -1.99 -9.76 -20.17
CA LEU A 91 -2.06 -10.62 -18.99
C LEU A 91 -1.85 -12.10 -19.35
N ARG A 92 -2.49 -12.58 -20.43
CA ARG A 92 -2.28 -13.93 -20.94
C ARG A 92 -0.81 -14.18 -21.27
N ASP A 93 -0.20 -13.30 -22.06
CA ASP A 93 1.17 -13.45 -22.53
C ASP A 93 2.16 -13.44 -21.35
N SER A 94 1.94 -12.57 -20.37
CA SER A 94 2.71 -12.54 -19.11
C SER A 94 2.60 -13.86 -18.32
N CYS A 95 1.40 -14.46 -18.24
CA CYS A 95 1.20 -15.75 -17.58
C CYS A 95 1.88 -16.91 -18.34
N VAL A 96 1.89 -16.86 -19.68
CA VAL A 96 2.63 -17.85 -20.49
C VAL A 96 4.13 -17.73 -20.25
N ASP A 97 4.66 -16.52 -20.25
CA ASP A 97 6.08 -16.28 -19.97
C ASP A 97 6.48 -16.78 -18.56
N ALA A 98 5.67 -16.50 -17.56
CA ALA A 98 5.88 -16.99 -16.20
C ALA A 98 5.84 -18.52 -16.10
N ALA A 99 4.94 -19.17 -16.85
CA ALA A 99 4.89 -20.63 -16.89
C ALA A 99 6.09 -21.25 -17.60
N VAL A 100 6.60 -20.61 -18.66
CA VAL A 100 7.85 -21.03 -19.34
C VAL A 100 9.04 -20.83 -18.38
N GLN A 101 9.09 -19.76 -17.61
CA GLN A 101 10.12 -19.56 -16.58
C GLN A 101 10.07 -20.66 -15.52
N ARG A 102 8.86 -21.00 -14.99
CA ARG A 102 8.69 -22.12 -14.05
C ARG A 102 9.16 -23.46 -14.65
N ALA A 103 8.86 -23.70 -15.91
CA ALA A 103 9.33 -24.90 -16.61
C ALA A 103 10.85 -24.93 -16.71
N ALA A 104 11.51 -23.81 -17.05
CA ALA A 104 12.98 -23.70 -17.10
C ALA A 104 13.62 -23.94 -15.73
N GLN A 105 13.05 -23.39 -14.67
CA GLN A 105 13.48 -23.61 -13.28
C GLN A 105 13.34 -25.09 -12.91
N GLY A 106 12.23 -25.75 -13.29
CA GLY A 106 12.02 -27.17 -13.06
C GLY A 106 13.06 -28.04 -13.75
N VAL A 107 13.38 -27.74 -15.02
CA VAL A 107 14.44 -28.44 -15.80
C VAL A 107 15.80 -28.25 -15.14
N GLU A 108 16.12 -27.04 -14.68
CA GLU A 108 17.37 -26.75 -14.02
C GLU A 108 17.49 -27.42 -12.65
N ALA A 109 16.41 -27.43 -11.86
CA ALA A 109 16.35 -28.14 -10.59
C ALA A 109 16.62 -29.65 -10.79
N GLU A 110 15.97 -30.27 -11.79
CA GLU A 110 16.20 -31.69 -12.13
C GLU A 110 17.69 -31.92 -12.54
N ARG A 111 18.25 -31.06 -13.39
CA ARG A 111 19.64 -31.14 -13.83
C ARG A 111 20.62 -31.10 -12.65
N ARG A 112 20.32 -30.31 -11.61
CA ARG A 112 21.14 -30.17 -10.39
C ARG A 112 20.83 -31.24 -9.34
N GLY A 113 19.78 -32.02 -9.50
CA GLY A 113 19.32 -32.99 -8.51
C GLY A 113 18.68 -32.34 -7.27
N ILE A 114 18.12 -31.13 -7.44
CA ILE A 114 17.37 -30.41 -6.40
C ILE A 114 15.96 -30.97 -6.40
N ALA A 115 15.48 -31.42 -5.25
CA ALA A 115 14.13 -31.91 -5.04
C ALA A 115 13.60 -31.41 -3.69
N LEU A 116 12.29 -31.31 -3.59
CA LEU A 116 11.64 -30.99 -2.33
C LEU A 116 11.77 -32.16 -1.34
N THR A 117 11.91 -31.86 -0.09
CA THR A 117 11.85 -32.80 1.02
C THR A 117 10.40 -33.23 1.28
N GLU A 118 10.20 -34.28 2.09
CA GLU A 118 8.85 -34.68 2.51
C GLU A 118 8.13 -33.58 3.31
N GLU A 119 8.85 -32.75 4.06
CA GLU A 119 8.32 -31.61 4.82
C GLU A 119 7.86 -30.48 3.90
N GLU A 120 8.69 -30.06 2.94
CA GLU A 120 8.36 -29.03 1.95
C GLU A 120 7.17 -29.43 1.06
N LEU A 121 7.08 -30.73 0.70
CA LEU A 121 5.91 -31.25 -0.03
C LEU A 121 4.65 -31.23 0.84
N ALA A 122 4.75 -31.59 2.11
CA ALA A 122 3.62 -31.56 3.03
C ALA A 122 3.11 -30.14 3.31
N GLU A 123 4.00 -29.13 3.33
CA GLU A 123 3.61 -27.72 3.43
C GLU A 123 2.85 -27.26 2.17
N ALA A 124 3.33 -27.60 0.97
CA ALA A 124 2.64 -27.30 -0.28
C ALA A 124 1.25 -27.98 -0.33
N GLU A 125 1.16 -29.26 0.09
CA GLU A 125 -0.11 -29.99 0.20
C GLU A 125 -1.08 -29.35 1.19
N GLN A 126 -0.59 -28.90 2.34
CA GLN A 126 -1.40 -28.23 3.37
C GLN A 126 -1.95 -26.90 2.84
N THR A 127 -1.11 -26.08 2.21
CA THR A 127 -1.50 -24.80 1.62
C THR A 127 -2.55 -25.02 0.52
N ALA A 128 -2.30 -25.94 -0.38
CA ALA A 128 -3.24 -26.25 -1.46
C ALA A 128 -4.59 -26.75 -0.92
N ARG A 129 -4.57 -27.59 0.12
CA ARG A 129 -5.80 -28.10 0.75
C ARG A 129 -6.59 -26.97 1.41
N GLN A 130 -5.93 -26.10 2.16
CA GLN A 130 -6.58 -24.99 2.82
C GLN A 130 -7.27 -24.06 1.80
N LEU A 131 -6.55 -23.64 0.76
CA LEU A 131 -7.09 -22.74 -0.28
C LEU A 131 -8.26 -23.37 -1.04
N TYR A 132 -8.13 -24.65 -1.38
CA TYR A 132 -9.22 -25.38 -2.03
C TYR A 132 -10.47 -25.46 -1.13
N ASP A 133 -10.31 -25.84 0.14
CA ASP A 133 -11.42 -26.00 1.08
C ASP A 133 -12.12 -24.65 1.34
N GLU A 134 -11.38 -23.55 1.45
CA GLU A 134 -11.92 -22.19 1.60
C GLU A 134 -12.71 -21.77 0.35
N SER A 135 -12.14 -21.95 -0.84
CA SER A 135 -12.80 -21.64 -2.12
C SER A 135 -14.04 -22.51 -2.33
N TYR A 136 -13.96 -23.80 -2.04
CA TYR A 136 -15.08 -24.72 -2.12
C TYR A 136 -16.23 -24.33 -1.19
N ALA A 137 -15.94 -24.03 0.07
CA ALA A 137 -16.94 -23.60 1.04
C ALA A 137 -17.60 -22.28 0.63
N SER A 138 -16.81 -21.33 0.12
CA SER A 138 -17.31 -20.03 -0.37
C SER A 138 -18.29 -20.22 -1.53
N LEU A 139 -17.90 -20.93 -2.58
CA LEU A 139 -18.74 -21.19 -3.77
C LEU A 139 -19.97 -22.02 -3.42
N LEU A 140 -19.83 -23.07 -2.62
CA LEU A 140 -20.94 -23.90 -2.20
C LEU A 140 -22.01 -23.09 -1.43
N SER A 141 -21.58 -22.10 -0.64
CA SER A 141 -22.50 -21.22 0.09
C SER A 141 -23.33 -20.32 -0.82
N GLN A 142 -22.85 -20.04 -2.01
CA GLN A 142 -23.49 -19.19 -3.03
C GLN A 142 -24.33 -20.00 -4.02
N ALA A 143 -24.13 -21.30 -4.09
CA ALA A 143 -24.83 -22.18 -5.04
C ALA A 143 -26.31 -22.28 -4.69
N THR A 144 -27.19 -22.13 -5.70
CA THR A 144 -28.65 -22.04 -5.55
C THR A 144 -29.40 -23.28 -6.02
N ASP A 145 -28.71 -24.31 -6.55
CA ASP A 145 -29.34 -25.56 -6.99
C ASP A 145 -30.06 -26.23 -5.80
N ALA A 146 -31.27 -26.69 -6.03
CA ALA A 146 -32.09 -27.32 -4.97
C ALA A 146 -31.58 -28.71 -4.57
N ASP A 147 -30.98 -29.44 -5.51
CA ASP A 147 -30.40 -30.75 -5.32
C ASP A 147 -28.95 -30.62 -4.78
N GLU A 148 -28.64 -31.36 -3.72
CA GLU A 148 -27.36 -31.28 -3.04
C GLU A 148 -26.20 -31.83 -3.89
N ASP A 149 -26.47 -32.94 -4.62
CA ASP A 149 -25.46 -33.56 -5.48
C ASP A 149 -25.15 -32.64 -6.68
N VAL A 150 -26.16 -31.97 -7.23
CA VAL A 150 -25.97 -30.98 -8.30
C VAL A 150 -25.19 -29.77 -7.81
N ARG A 151 -25.49 -29.26 -6.61
CA ARG A 151 -24.71 -28.14 -6.00
C ARG A 151 -23.24 -28.51 -5.86
N ALA A 152 -22.96 -29.66 -5.27
CA ALA A 152 -21.59 -30.12 -5.07
C ALA A 152 -20.85 -30.26 -6.41
N ALA A 153 -21.46 -30.95 -7.38
CA ALA A 153 -20.88 -31.16 -8.72
C ALA A 153 -20.63 -29.85 -9.47
N ARG A 154 -21.53 -28.86 -9.32
CA ARG A 154 -21.38 -27.54 -9.93
C ARG A 154 -20.23 -26.77 -9.26
N THR A 155 -20.16 -26.80 -7.93
CA THR A 155 -19.06 -26.15 -7.19
C THR A 155 -17.70 -26.73 -7.62
N GLU A 156 -17.58 -28.05 -7.70
CA GLU A 156 -16.36 -28.71 -8.20
C GLU A 156 -16.02 -28.32 -9.64
N TYR A 157 -17.04 -28.21 -10.50
CA TYR A 157 -16.86 -27.77 -11.87
C TYR A 157 -16.40 -26.32 -11.97
N GLU A 158 -16.99 -25.41 -11.19
CA GLU A 158 -16.61 -23.99 -11.17
C GLU A 158 -15.16 -23.79 -10.68
N LEU A 159 -14.76 -24.53 -9.64
CA LEU A 159 -13.36 -24.55 -9.20
C LEU A 159 -12.43 -25.07 -10.28
N TYR A 160 -12.78 -26.17 -10.95
CA TYR A 160 -12.01 -26.71 -12.06
C TYR A 160 -11.93 -25.72 -13.22
N ALA A 161 -13.04 -25.10 -13.61
CA ALA A 161 -13.10 -24.17 -14.72
C ALA A 161 -12.38 -22.83 -14.45
N SER A 162 -12.16 -22.50 -13.20
CA SER A 162 -11.37 -21.32 -12.77
C SER A 162 -9.90 -21.63 -12.41
N GLY A 163 -9.47 -22.90 -12.55
CA GLY A 163 -8.13 -23.34 -12.16
C GLY A 163 -7.90 -23.38 -10.65
N GLN A 164 -8.98 -23.37 -9.84
CA GLN A 164 -8.91 -23.44 -8.39
C GLN A 164 -9.22 -24.84 -7.84
N ASP A 165 -9.15 -25.87 -8.68
CA ASP A 165 -9.22 -27.23 -8.19
C ASP A 165 -7.94 -27.63 -7.46
N TYR A 166 -8.06 -28.64 -6.57
CA TYR A 166 -6.96 -29.02 -5.69
C TYR A 166 -5.68 -29.42 -6.43
N GLU A 167 -5.80 -30.11 -7.57
CA GLU A 167 -4.64 -30.59 -8.33
C GLU A 167 -3.87 -29.42 -8.97
N THR A 168 -4.57 -28.44 -9.51
CA THR A 168 -3.98 -27.23 -10.09
C THR A 168 -3.29 -26.38 -9.03
N ILE A 169 -3.95 -26.13 -7.88
CA ILE A 169 -3.36 -25.39 -6.77
C ILE A 169 -2.12 -26.11 -6.23
N LEU A 170 -2.19 -27.43 -6.03
CA LEU A 170 -1.07 -28.23 -5.55
C LEU A 170 0.13 -28.18 -6.50
N ALA A 171 -0.11 -28.32 -7.80
CA ALA A 171 0.95 -28.22 -8.80
C ALA A 171 1.64 -26.86 -8.76
N TYR A 172 0.86 -25.77 -8.63
CA TYR A 172 1.38 -24.41 -8.49
C TYR A 172 2.28 -24.27 -7.27
N TYR A 173 1.79 -24.60 -6.07
CA TYR A 173 2.57 -24.44 -4.83
C TYR A 173 3.76 -25.39 -4.74
N THR A 174 3.68 -26.56 -5.36
CA THR A 174 4.85 -27.46 -5.47
C THR A 174 5.93 -26.86 -6.35
N ALA A 175 5.56 -26.23 -7.47
CA ALA A 175 6.51 -25.56 -8.36
C ALA A 175 7.13 -24.33 -7.64
N GLU A 176 6.30 -23.52 -6.97
CA GLU A 176 6.79 -22.36 -6.20
C GLU A 176 7.76 -22.75 -5.08
N ALA A 177 7.48 -23.82 -4.33
CA ALA A 177 8.41 -24.32 -3.30
C ALA A 177 9.75 -24.78 -3.92
N LEU A 178 9.72 -25.43 -5.09
CA LEU A 178 10.94 -25.82 -5.81
C LEU A 178 11.72 -24.61 -6.29
N ASN A 179 11.04 -23.60 -6.82
CA ASN A 179 11.63 -22.35 -7.29
C ASN A 179 12.26 -21.56 -6.14
N SER A 180 11.59 -21.47 -5.00
CA SER A 180 12.12 -20.84 -3.79
C SER A 180 13.39 -21.53 -3.33
N LYS A 181 13.39 -22.85 -3.31
CA LYS A 181 14.58 -23.63 -2.93
C LYS A 181 15.74 -23.44 -3.89
N LEU A 182 15.47 -23.37 -5.20
CA LEU A 182 16.50 -23.10 -6.22
C LEU A 182 17.06 -21.68 -6.02
N ARG A 183 16.21 -20.68 -5.80
CA ARG A 183 16.60 -19.30 -5.52
C ARG A 183 17.44 -19.19 -4.25
N GLU A 184 17.03 -19.83 -3.16
CA GLU A 184 17.81 -19.82 -1.90
C GLU A 184 19.25 -20.34 -2.10
N GLN A 185 19.43 -21.36 -2.96
CA GLN A 185 20.77 -21.87 -3.25
C GLN A 185 21.62 -20.88 -4.03
N GLU A 186 21.05 -20.13 -4.97
CA GLU A 186 21.77 -19.10 -5.71
C GLU A 186 22.08 -17.90 -4.79
N ASP A 187 21.08 -17.43 -4.03
CA ASP A 187 21.21 -16.30 -3.11
C ASP A 187 22.25 -16.55 -2.01
N ALA A 188 22.41 -17.81 -1.56
CA ALA A 188 23.42 -18.18 -0.57
C ALA A 188 24.86 -17.95 -1.05
N GLY A 189 25.06 -17.91 -2.38
CA GLY A 189 26.36 -17.59 -2.98
C GLY A 189 26.71 -16.11 -2.96
N ILE A 190 25.72 -15.23 -2.78
CA ILE A 190 25.87 -13.77 -2.81
C ILE A 190 25.68 -13.25 -1.39
N THR A 191 26.79 -12.95 -0.73
CA THR A 191 26.84 -12.48 0.68
C THR A 191 27.31 -11.03 0.81
N ASP A 192 27.77 -10.43 -0.30
CA ASP A 192 28.26 -9.06 -0.36
C ASP A 192 27.84 -8.45 -1.71
N PRO A 193 27.08 -7.34 -1.71
CA PRO A 193 26.66 -6.68 -2.95
C PRO A 193 27.82 -5.97 -3.67
N GLY A 194 28.92 -5.73 -2.96
CA GLY A 194 30.03 -4.89 -3.41
C GLY A 194 29.82 -3.40 -3.15
N GLU A 195 30.92 -2.68 -3.02
CA GLU A 195 30.90 -1.23 -2.70
C GLU A 195 30.17 -0.40 -3.76
N GLU A 196 30.39 -0.71 -5.05
CA GLU A 196 29.76 0.00 -6.18
C GLU A 196 28.22 -0.10 -6.12
N SER A 197 27.67 -1.26 -5.73
CA SER A 197 26.22 -1.45 -5.61
C SER A 197 25.63 -0.67 -4.43
N ILE A 198 26.36 -0.56 -3.32
CA ILE A 198 25.96 0.24 -2.15
C ILE A 198 25.98 1.73 -2.50
N GLU A 199 27.05 2.21 -3.16
CA GLU A 199 27.15 3.60 -3.62
C GLU A 199 26.02 3.93 -4.61
N GLN A 200 25.72 3.04 -5.54
CA GLN A 200 24.64 3.22 -6.51
C GLN A 200 23.25 3.26 -5.83
N ALA A 201 22.99 2.37 -4.88
CA ALA A 201 21.75 2.37 -4.10
C ALA A 201 21.60 3.67 -3.32
N TYR A 202 22.70 4.16 -2.72
CA TYR A 202 22.72 5.44 -2.01
C TYR A 202 22.40 6.62 -2.94
N ASP A 203 23.09 6.74 -4.08
CA ASP A 203 22.89 7.84 -5.02
C ASP A 203 21.44 7.88 -5.54
N GLN A 204 20.88 6.71 -5.91
CA GLN A 204 19.49 6.62 -6.36
C GLN A 204 18.50 6.98 -5.23
N ARG A 205 18.78 6.57 -3.99
CA ARG A 205 17.95 6.88 -2.86
C ARG A 205 17.97 8.36 -2.51
N VAL A 206 19.16 9.00 -2.54
CA VAL A 206 19.30 10.45 -2.34
C VAL A 206 18.49 11.24 -3.37
N GLU A 207 18.58 10.89 -4.66
CA GLU A 207 17.82 11.54 -5.72
C GLU A 207 16.30 11.35 -5.53
N SER A 208 15.88 10.14 -5.15
CA SER A 208 14.46 9.84 -4.88
C SER A 208 13.95 10.58 -3.65
N ASP A 209 14.70 10.59 -2.56
CA ASP A 209 14.31 11.26 -1.31
C ASP A 209 14.26 12.78 -1.49
N GLU A 210 15.22 13.38 -2.21
CA GLU A 210 15.17 14.80 -2.57
C GLU A 210 13.90 15.12 -3.35
N ALA A 211 13.58 14.33 -4.37
CA ALA A 211 12.38 14.54 -5.19
C ALA A 211 11.07 14.37 -4.38
N ASN A 212 11.05 13.45 -3.42
CA ASN A 212 9.84 13.14 -2.64
C ASN A 212 9.62 14.10 -1.46
N TYR A 213 10.67 14.67 -0.90
CA TYR A 213 10.61 15.39 0.37
C TYR A 213 10.91 16.89 0.28
N ALA A 214 11.59 17.38 -0.79
CA ALA A 214 11.96 18.79 -0.89
C ALA A 214 10.77 19.75 -0.77
N ASP A 215 9.64 19.40 -1.41
CA ASP A 215 8.43 20.23 -1.45
C ASP A 215 7.24 19.56 -0.73
N SER A 216 7.49 18.50 0.06
CA SER A 216 6.44 17.74 0.74
C SER A 216 6.75 17.47 2.21
N PRO A 217 6.55 18.48 3.11
CA PRO A 217 6.79 18.33 4.54
C PRO A 217 6.08 17.12 5.16
N ALA A 218 4.81 16.90 4.83
CA ALA A 218 4.03 15.79 5.36
C ALA A 218 4.61 14.42 4.99
N SER A 219 5.11 14.25 3.76
CA SER A 219 5.74 13.00 3.32
C SER A 219 7.04 12.73 4.08
N PHE A 220 7.88 13.76 4.27
CA PHE A 220 9.11 13.65 5.04
C PHE A 220 8.84 13.30 6.51
N GLU A 221 7.95 14.04 7.16
CA GLU A 221 7.60 13.85 8.58
C GLU A 221 7.00 12.46 8.82
N SER A 222 6.16 11.97 7.90
CA SER A 222 5.62 10.61 7.93
C SER A 222 6.72 9.55 7.81
N ALA A 223 7.67 9.73 6.89
CA ALA A 223 8.80 8.82 6.71
C ALA A 223 9.66 8.75 7.98
N MET A 224 9.99 9.90 8.57
CA MET A 224 10.77 9.96 9.80
C MET A 224 10.05 9.35 11.00
N THR A 225 8.75 9.57 11.13
CA THR A 225 7.93 9.01 12.22
C THR A 225 7.77 7.50 12.09
N SER A 226 7.67 6.97 10.87
CA SER A 226 7.55 5.53 10.61
C SER A 226 8.88 4.77 10.68
N GLY A 227 10.01 5.46 10.80
CA GLY A 227 11.35 4.87 10.79
C GLY A 227 11.80 4.40 9.39
N THR A 228 11.20 4.94 8.34
CA THR A 228 11.66 4.72 6.97
C THR A 228 13.09 5.24 6.81
N LEU A 229 13.94 4.48 6.10
CA LEU A 229 15.26 4.97 5.75
C LEU A 229 15.14 6.22 4.88
N VAL A 230 15.73 7.31 5.35
CA VAL A 230 15.80 8.59 4.64
C VAL A 230 17.27 8.97 4.46
N THR A 231 17.65 9.27 3.22
CA THR A 231 19.01 9.60 2.82
C THR A 231 19.21 11.07 2.44
N TRP A 232 18.13 11.86 2.48
CA TRP A 232 18.16 13.29 2.19
C TRP A 232 17.23 14.07 3.11
N MET A 233 17.74 15.14 3.75
CA MET A 233 17.02 15.97 4.72
C MET A 233 16.62 17.30 4.10
N PRO A 234 15.35 17.72 4.16
CA PRO A 234 14.93 19.05 3.72
C PRO A 234 15.51 20.17 4.60
N GLU A 235 15.52 21.41 4.07
CA GLU A 235 15.94 22.59 4.82
C GLU A 235 14.90 23.00 5.88
N GLY A 236 15.37 23.68 6.94
CA GLY A 236 14.51 24.33 7.94
C GLY A 236 13.99 23.43 9.07
N TYR A 237 14.35 22.15 9.07
CA TYR A 237 13.93 21.21 10.10
C TYR A 237 14.80 21.26 11.36
N ARG A 238 14.16 20.93 12.47
CA ARG A 238 14.74 20.60 13.77
C ARG A 238 14.05 19.40 14.37
N THR A 239 14.66 18.77 15.37
CA THR A 239 13.94 17.75 16.16
C THR A 239 13.51 18.33 17.49
N VAL A 240 12.34 17.92 17.95
CA VAL A 240 11.79 18.30 19.26
C VAL A 240 11.26 17.08 19.99
N LYS A 241 11.39 17.08 21.31
CA LYS A 241 10.64 16.19 22.20
C LYS A 241 9.61 16.99 22.98
N HIS A 242 8.58 16.35 23.46
CA HIS A 242 7.57 17.04 24.23
C HIS A 242 6.97 16.17 25.35
N ILE A 243 6.44 16.83 26.36
CA ILE A 243 5.56 16.23 27.36
C ILE A 243 4.15 16.67 26.98
N LEU A 244 3.28 15.72 26.66
CA LEU A 244 1.87 15.95 26.44
C LEU A 244 1.11 15.64 27.73
N VAL A 245 0.32 16.57 28.22
CA VAL A 245 -0.61 16.39 29.33
C VAL A 245 -2.02 16.61 28.80
N ILE A 246 -2.87 15.60 28.88
CA ILE A 246 -4.23 15.64 28.29
C ILE A 246 -5.23 16.10 29.35
N PRO A 247 -5.90 17.26 29.19
CA PRO A 247 -6.99 17.68 30.06
C PRO A 247 -8.17 16.70 30.07
N ASP A 248 -9.00 16.73 31.13
CA ASP A 248 -10.22 15.93 31.17
C ASP A 248 -11.08 16.17 29.95
N GLU A 249 -11.70 15.11 29.41
CA GLU A 249 -12.54 15.16 28.21
C GLU A 249 -13.66 16.21 28.29
N SER A 250 -14.17 16.46 29.50
CA SER A 250 -15.23 17.46 29.73
C SER A 250 -14.82 18.90 29.46
N VAL A 251 -13.53 19.23 29.51
CA VAL A 251 -12.99 20.55 29.16
C VAL A 251 -12.28 20.58 27.81
N LEU A 252 -11.64 19.48 27.43
CA LEU A 252 -10.93 19.38 26.15
C LEU A 252 -11.87 19.30 24.95
N THR A 253 -12.95 18.49 25.02
CA THR A 253 -13.91 18.35 23.91
C THR A 253 -14.55 19.69 23.50
N PRO A 254 -15.06 20.54 24.43
CA PRO A 254 -15.59 21.85 24.02
C PRO A 254 -14.56 22.75 23.34
N TYR A 255 -13.29 22.69 23.75
CA TYR A 255 -12.21 23.41 23.10
C TYR A 255 -11.95 22.89 21.68
N GLN A 256 -11.87 21.55 21.52
CA GLN A 256 -11.66 20.91 20.23
C GLN A 256 -12.78 21.25 19.22
N GLU A 257 -14.04 21.22 19.66
CA GLU A 257 -15.19 21.57 18.83
C GLU A 257 -15.12 23.02 18.35
N ALA A 258 -14.88 23.96 19.30
CA ALA A 258 -14.79 25.37 18.97
C ALA A 258 -13.57 25.70 18.08
N LYS A 259 -12.44 25.05 18.32
CA LYS A 259 -11.22 25.20 17.49
C LYS A 259 -11.45 24.68 16.07
N SER A 260 -12.08 23.52 15.93
CA SER A 260 -12.41 22.94 14.61
C SER A 260 -13.38 23.82 13.82
N GLU A 261 -14.34 24.46 14.49
CA GLU A 261 -15.24 25.43 13.87
C GLU A 261 -14.47 26.68 13.40
N LEU A 262 -13.55 27.19 14.24
CA LEU A 262 -12.67 28.32 13.89
C LEU A 262 -11.79 27.97 12.67
N ASP A 263 -11.17 26.80 12.62
CA ASP A 263 -10.32 26.35 11.52
C ASP A 263 -11.12 26.23 10.20
N THR A 264 -12.38 25.77 10.31
CA THR A 264 -13.31 25.75 9.18
C THR A 264 -13.60 27.17 8.66
N MET A 265 -13.86 28.11 9.57
CA MET A 265 -14.11 29.51 9.19
C MET A 265 -12.88 30.16 8.54
N GLN A 266 -11.68 29.83 8.99
CA GLN A 266 -10.42 30.31 8.39
C GLN A 266 -10.23 29.76 6.97
N SER A 267 -10.48 28.46 6.77
CA SER A 267 -10.43 27.81 5.44
C SER A 267 -11.47 28.42 4.47
N GLU A 268 -12.67 28.77 4.96
CA GLU A 268 -13.68 29.45 4.17
C GLU A 268 -13.23 30.87 3.78
N LEU A 269 -12.56 31.59 4.70
CA LEU A 269 -11.98 32.90 4.42
C LEU A 269 -10.91 32.83 3.33
N ASP A 270 -10.01 31.84 3.39
CA ASP A 270 -8.97 31.63 2.38
C ASP A 270 -9.62 31.34 1.01
N SER A 271 -10.65 30.49 0.95
CA SER A 271 -11.40 30.24 -0.28
C SER A 271 -12.08 31.49 -0.86
N LEU A 272 -12.64 32.35 0.01
CA LEU A 272 -13.23 33.62 -0.43
C LEU A 272 -12.19 34.58 -0.99
N ASN A 273 -11.00 34.62 -0.38
CA ASN A 273 -9.88 35.41 -0.88
C ASN A 273 -9.37 34.91 -2.24
N GLU A 274 -9.25 33.62 -2.44
CA GLU A 274 -8.91 33.02 -3.74
C GLU A 274 -9.96 33.35 -4.80
N GLN A 275 -11.25 33.25 -4.48
CA GLN A 275 -12.33 33.63 -5.38
C GLN A 275 -12.29 35.14 -5.73
N LEU A 276 -11.97 36.00 -4.78
CA LEU A 276 -11.82 37.43 -5.02
C LEU A 276 -10.61 37.71 -5.95
N LEU A 277 -9.49 37.01 -5.73
CA LEU A 277 -8.31 37.12 -6.58
C LEU A 277 -8.65 36.69 -8.02
N ALA A 278 -9.32 35.56 -8.18
CA ALA A 278 -9.76 35.07 -9.50
C ALA A 278 -10.77 36.00 -10.18
N ALA A 279 -11.71 36.61 -9.41
CA ALA A 279 -12.70 37.56 -9.94
C ALA A 279 -12.10 38.92 -10.37
N THR A 280 -10.89 39.24 -9.90
CA THR A 280 -10.18 40.50 -10.21
C THR A 280 -9.06 40.31 -11.25
N ASP A 281 -8.83 39.05 -11.73
CA ASP A 281 -7.85 38.77 -12.79
C ASP A 281 -8.34 39.31 -14.16
N ASP A 282 -7.43 39.95 -14.91
CA ASP A 282 -7.76 40.59 -16.23
C ASP A 282 -8.00 39.56 -17.35
N ASP A 283 -7.78 38.24 -17.15
CA ASP A 283 -7.96 37.18 -18.14
C ASP A 283 -8.83 36.02 -17.60
N PRO A 284 -10.17 36.23 -17.43
CA PRO A 284 -11.05 35.17 -16.89
C PRO A 284 -11.17 34.01 -17.88
N ALA A 285 -11.14 32.78 -17.40
CA ALA A 285 -11.35 31.57 -18.19
C ALA A 285 -12.70 31.62 -18.92
N GLU A 286 -12.73 31.33 -20.22
CA GLU A 286 -13.96 31.36 -21.03
C GLU A 286 -15.03 30.41 -20.47
N GLY A 287 -16.11 30.98 -19.90
CA GLY A 287 -17.36 30.26 -19.65
C GLY A 287 -17.89 30.26 -18.20
N GLU A 288 -17.20 30.86 -17.24
CA GLU A 288 -17.75 31.03 -15.88
C GLU A 288 -18.34 32.43 -15.69
N GLU A 289 -19.54 32.54 -15.09
CA GLU A 289 -20.05 33.81 -14.61
C GLU A 289 -19.12 34.31 -13.49
N ALA A 290 -18.34 35.34 -13.77
CA ALA A 290 -17.43 35.93 -12.80
C ALA A 290 -18.22 36.40 -11.57
N ALA A 291 -17.80 35.95 -10.38
CA ALA A 291 -18.39 36.37 -9.13
C ALA A 291 -18.24 37.91 -8.99
N ASP A 292 -19.22 38.56 -8.39
CA ASP A 292 -19.16 40.02 -8.13
C ASP A 292 -18.13 40.33 -7.05
N PRO A 293 -17.01 41.01 -7.35
CA PRO A 293 -15.97 41.30 -6.38
C PRO A 293 -16.49 42.07 -5.14
N ALA A 294 -17.46 42.98 -5.32
CA ALA A 294 -18.02 43.73 -4.20
C ALA A 294 -18.87 42.84 -3.25
N ALA A 295 -19.50 41.81 -3.79
CA ALA A 295 -20.20 40.81 -2.99
C ALA A 295 -19.21 39.93 -2.21
N LEU A 296 -18.11 39.52 -2.82
CA LEU A 296 -17.03 38.76 -2.16
C LEU A 296 -16.36 39.56 -1.06
N GLU A 297 -16.01 40.83 -1.30
CA GLU A 297 -15.47 41.72 -0.24
C GLU A 297 -16.40 41.83 0.97
N THR A 298 -17.73 41.86 0.74
CA THR A 298 -18.71 41.89 1.82
C THR A 298 -18.74 40.59 2.59
N GLN A 299 -18.62 39.44 1.91
CA GLN A 299 -18.55 38.12 2.55
C GLN A 299 -17.27 37.95 3.37
N ILE A 300 -16.13 38.37 2.81
CA ILE A 300 -14.83 38.36 3.50
C ILE A 300 -14.91 39.14 4.80
N ALA A 301 -15.42 40.39 4.76
CA ALA A 301 -15.56 41.21 5.96
C ALA A 301 -16.50 40.61 7.02
N ALA A 302 -17.55 39.92 6.59
CA ALA A 302 -18.45 39.21 7.50
C ALA A 302 -17.79 37.97 8.11
N GLN A 303 -17.01 37.22 7.32
CA GLN A 303 -16.25 36.05 7.78
C GLN A 303 -15.14 36.45 8.76
N GLU A 304 -14.39 37.51 8.49
CA GLU A 304 -13.39 38.05 9.41
C GLU A 304 -13.99 38.45 10.76
N ALA A 305 -15.17 39.07 10.76
CA ALA A 305 -15.87 39.41 11.98
C ALA A 305 -16.38 38.18 12.75
N ALA A 306 -16.78 37.12 12.06
CA ALA A 306 -17.18 35.86 12.66
C ALA A 306 -15.99 35.12 13.28
N ILE A 307 -14.85 35.09 12.59
CA ILE A 307 -13.59 34.55 13.09
C ILE A 307 -13.17 35.26 14.36
N ALA A 308 -13.14 36.60 14.39
CA ALA A 308 -12.78 37.36 15.59
C ALA A 308 -13.68 37.05 16.79
N ALA A 309 -14.98 36.86 16.57
CA ALA A 309 -15.92 36.44 17.61
C ALA A 309 -15.69 35.02 18.11
N ALA A 310 -15.32 34.09 17.20
CA ALA A 310 -15.00 32.70 17.54
C ALA A 310 -13.69 32.62 18.33
N GLU A 311 -12.66 33.40 17.98
CA GLU A 311 -11.41 33.53 18.74
C GLU A 311 -11.63 34.04 20.18
N GLU A 312 -12.50 35.05 20.35
CA GLU A 312 -12.87 35.53 21.69
C GLU A 312 -13.60 34.45 22.50
N ALA A 313 -14.44 33.67 21.85
CA ALA A 313 -15.16 32.57 22.49
C ALA A 313 -14.29 31.35 22.82
N LEU A 314 -13.22 31.14 22.07
CA LEU A 314 -12.28 30.03 22.27
C LEU A 314 -11.41 30.24 23.54
N GLN A 315 -11.06 31.50 23.88
CA GLN A 315 -10.17 31.80 24.98
C GLN A 315 -10.60 31.21 26.34
N PRO A 316 -11.85 31.35 26.81
CA PRO A 316 -12.27 30.75 28.08
C PRO A 316 -12.24 29.23 28.08
N LEU A 317 -12.39 28.58 26.91
CA LEU A 317 -12.28 27.13 26.79
C LEU A 317 -10.82 26.69 26.89
N ALA A 318 -9.91 27.42 26.27
CA ALA A 318 -8.46 27.23 26.44
C ALA A 318 -8.03 27.42 27.89
N ASP A 319 -8.50 28.49 28.55
CA ASP A 319 -8.20 28.75 29.96
C ASP A 319 -8.70 27.62 30.88
N ALA A 320 -9.83 27.00 30.55
CA ALA A 320 -10.34 25.84 31.28
C ALA A 320 -9.46 24.57 31.10
N CYS A 321 -8.94 24.33 29.91
CA CYS A 321 -7.99 23.25 29.66
C CYS A 321 -6.69 23.45 30.48
N PHE A 322 -6.12 24.64 30.47
CA PHE A 322 -4.94 24.93 31.29
C PHE A 322 -5.22 24.79 32.79
N ALA A 323 -6.36 25.29 33.26
CA ALA A 323 -6.71 25.22 34.69
C ALA A 323 -6.88 23.79 35.20
N ASP A 324 -7.38 22.87 34.32
CA ASP A 324 -7.58 21.45 34.63
C ASP A 324 -6.24 20.72 34.91
N VAL A 325 -5.19 21.06 34.15
CA VAL A 325 -3.89 20.38 34.23
C VAL A 325 -2.83 21.25 35.00
N GLN A 326 -3.22 22.39 35.57
CA GLN A 326 -2.29 23.36 36.15
C GLN A 326 -1.37 22.75 37.21
N ASP A 327 -1.89 21.96 38.12
CA ASP A 327 -1.09 21.34 39.20
C ASP A 327 0.02 20.45 38.63
N THR A 328 -0.28 19.69 37.53
CA THR A 328 0.70 18.87 36.81
C THR A 328 1.74 19.69 36.09
N LEU A 329 1.32 20.79 35.42
CA LEU A 329 2.23 21.71 34.76
C LEU A 329 3.19 22.38 35.74
N ASP A 330 2.69 22.83 36.92
CA ASP A 330 3.50 23.46 37.96
C ASP A 330 4.53 22.45 38.52
N GLU A 331 4.17 21.19 38.69
CA GLU A 331 5.08 20.14 39.15
C GLU A 331 6.18 19.87 38.13
N ILE A 332 5.82 19.71 36.83
CA ILE A 332 6.76 19.50 35.71
C ILE A 332 7.74 20.70 35.69
N GLN A 333 7.22 21.92 35.70
CA GLN A 333 8.05 23.15 35.67
C GLN A 333 9.01 23.22 36.88
N SER A 334 8.53 22.90 38.06
CA SER A 334 9.38 22.90 39.27
C SER A 334 10.52 21.87 39.17
N ARG A 335 10.29 20.74 38.57
CA ARG A 335 11.30 19.67 38.35
C ARG A 335 12.29 20.06 37.25
N LEU A 336 11.81 20.68 36.16
CA LEU A 336 12.66 21.28 35.13
C LEU A 336 13.59 22.33 35.68
N ASP A 337 13.07 23.25 36.53
CA ASP A 337 13.85 24.29 37.20
C ASP A 337 14.89 23.70 38.17
N ALA A 338 14.62 22.53 38.75
CA ALA A 338 15.57 21.77 39.55
C ALA A 338 16.63 21.02 38.73
N GLY A 339 16.54 21.06 37.41
CA GLY A 339 17.48 20.45 36.48
C GLY A 339 17.26 18.95 36.28
N GLU A 340 16.04 18.47 36.50
CA GLU A 340 15.69 17.09 36.20
C GLU A 340 15.71 16.80 34.71
N ASP A 341 16.03 15.56 34.32
CA ASP A 341 16.13 15.18 32.93
C ASP A 341 14.76 15.18 32.24
N PHE A 342 14.68 15.78 31.06
CA PHE A 342 13.44 15.93 30.31
C PHE A 342 12.82 14.59 29.88
N GLN A 343 13.67 13.59 29.54
CA GLN A 343 13.18 12.25 29.22
C GLN A 343 12.50 11.57 30.42
N THR A 344 13.06 11.76 31.63
CA THR A 344 12.43 11.26 32.85
C THR A 344 11.02 11.82 33.04
N LEU A 345 10.83 13.10 32.70
CA LEU A 345 9.53 13.76 32.80
C LEU A 345 8.56 13.31 31.68
N ILE A 346 9.08 13.03 30.47
CA ILE A 346 8.28 12.38 29.42
C ILE A 346 7.79 11.01 29.88
N ASP A 347 8.66 10.20 30.48
CA ASP A 347 8.34 8.85 30.92
C ASP A 347 7.30 8.83 32.07
N GLU A 348 7.27 9.89 32.89
CA GLU A 348 6.38 9.98 34.06
C GLU A 348 5.05 10.68 33.75
N TYR A 349 5.08 11.76 32.95
CA TYR A 349 3.93 12.62 32.72
C TYR A 349 3.44 12.59 31.27
N GLY A 350 4.27 12.11 30.33
CA GLY A 350 3.96 12.17 28.90
C GLY A 350 2.89 11.16 28.49
N GLU A 351 1.81 11.66 27.90
CA GLU A 351 0.68 10.86 27.42
C GLU A 351 0.72 10.66 25.90
N ASP A 352 1.79 11.09 25.22
CA ASP A 352 1.98 10.82 23.81
C ASP A 352 2.70 9.48 23.57
N PRO A 353 2.01 8.46 22.93
CA PRO A 353 2.64 7.20 22.61
C PRO A 353 3.86 7.33 21.68
N GLY A 354 3.91 8.35 20.83
CA GLY A 354 5.02 8.61 19.92
C GLY A 354 6.33 8.94 20.66
N MET A 355 6.27 9.56 21.84
CA MET A 355 7.45 9.82 22.66
C MET A 355 7.95 8.60 23.44
N GLN A 356 7.21 7.47 23.39
CA GLN A 356 7.54 6.20 24.07
C GLN A 356 7.96 5.11 23.09
N ASN A 357 7.84 5.33 21.78
CA ASN A 357 8.15 4.35 20.73
C ASN A 357 9.27 4.85 19.80
N GLU A 358 10.14 3.92 19.39
CA GLU A 358 11.18 4.23 18.41
C GLU A 358 10.57 4.42 16.99
N PRO A 359 11.17 5.28 16.16
CA PRO A 359 12.41 6.04 16.36
C PRO A 359 12.22 7.36 17.15
N THR A 360 11.00 7.83 17.29
CA THR A 360 10.69 9.17 17.86
C THR A 360 11.02 9.31 19.34
N ALA A 361 10.98 8.22 20.11
CA ALA A 361 11.45 8.23 21.51
C ALA A 361 12.93 8.62 21.65
N THR A 362 13.78 8.21 20.69
CA THR A 362 15.20 8.57 20.69
C THR A 362 15.45 9.91 20.00
N VAL A 363 14.90 10.12 18.81
CA VAL A 363 15.27 11.27 17.95
C VAL A 363 14.37 12.49 18.20
N GLY A 364 13.12 12.29 18.60
CA GLY A 364 12.08 13.30 18.64
C GLY A 364 11.33 13.46 17.31
N TYR A 365 10.39 14.38 17.26
CA TYR A 365 9.65 14.73 16.06
C TYR A 365 10.39 15.76 15.22
N TYR A 366 10.37 15.56 13.90
CA TYR A 366 10.89 16.53 12.95
C TYR A 366 9.84 17.61 12.70
N VAL A 367 10.23 18.88 12.91
CA VAL A 367 9.34 20.04 12.78
C VAL A 367 10.05 21.14 12.01
N SER A 368 9.35 21.77 11.07
CA SER A 368 9.77 22.96 10.34
C SER A 368 8.67 24.02 10.36
N ALA A 369 8.95 25.24 9.89
CA ALA A 369 7.95 26.29 9.75
C ALA A 369 6.84 25.93 8.74
N ASP A 370 7.15 25.07 7.76
CA ASP A 370 6.26 24.64 6.70
C ASP A 370 5.56 23.30 7.02
N SER A 371 5.76 22.75 8.23
CA SER A 371 5.11 21.52 8.68
C SER A 371 3.58 21.65 8.66
N THR A 372 2.92 20.65 8.05
CA THR A 372 1.46 20.55 7.96
C THR A 372 0.89 19.39 8.76
N THR A 373 1.73 18.47 9.19
CA THR A 373 1.35 17.30 10.00
C THR A 373 1.05 17.68 11.45
N TRP A 374 1.75 18.69 11.96
CA TRP A 374 1.64 19.12 13.35
C TRP A 374 0.58 20.21 13.53
N ASP A 375 -0.12 20.16 14.68
CA ASP A 375 -0.98 21.29 15.09
C ASP A 375 -0.20 22.60 15.03
N THR A 376 -0.83 23.65 14.51
CA THR A 376 -0.19 24.97 14.29
C THR A 376 0.42 25.53 15.57
N ALA A 377 -0.29 25.40 16.73
CA ALA A 377 0.23 25.90 17.99
C ALA A 377 1.48 25.14 18.46
N PHE A 378 1.50 23.81 18.28
CA PHE A 378 2.67 22.99 18.56
C PHE A 378 3.86 23.35 17.67
N ARG A 379 3.63 23.40 16.34
CA ARG A 379 4.65 23.78 15.35
C ARG A 379 5.25 25.14 15.66
N ASP A 380 4.40 26.15 15.83
CA ASP A 380 4.85 27.53 16.05
C ASP A 380 5.63 27.67 17.35
N ALA A 381 5.19 27.00 18.42
CA ALA A 381 5.92 26.97 19.69
C ALA A 381 7.28 26.27 19.56
N ALA A 382 7.33 25.16 18.84
CA ALA A 382 8.57 24.45 18.56
C ALA A 382 9.56 25.34 17.78
N MET A 383 9.06 26.09 16.78
CA MET A 383 9.88 26.94 15.92
C MET A 383 10.32 28.28 16.62
N LEU A 384 9.66 28.70 17.70
CA LEU A 384 10.08 29.85 18.50
C LEU A 384 11.29 29.57 19.41
N LEU A 385 11.60 28.33 19.71
CA LEU A 385 12.76 27.94 20.50
C LEU A 385 14.06 28.31 19.74
N SER A 386 14.99 28.95 20.42
CA SER A 386 16.16 29.57 19.75
C SER A 386 17.40 28.66 19.77
N ASN A 387 17.58 27.88 20.85
CA ASN A 387 18.77 27.05 21.06
C ASN A 387 18.39 25.62 21.42
N VAL A 388 19.24 24.67 21.02
CA VAL A 388 19.13 23.28 21.47
C VAL A 388 19.12 23.23 22.99
N GLY A 389 18.16 22.55 23.56
CA GLY A 389 17.91 22.48 25.02
C GLY A 389 16.90 23.48 25.55
N ASP A 390 16.51 24.51 24.80
CA ASP A 390 15.44 25.42 25.20
C ASP A 390 14.10 24.64 25.32
N VAL A 391 13.32 25.05 26.35
CA VAL A 391 11.99 24.44 26.63
C VAL A 391 10.93 25.55 26.48
N SER A 392 9.80 25.22 25.89
CA SER A 392 8.70 26.14 25.69
C SER A 392 7.92 26.40 26.98
N GLU A 393 7.19 27.52 27.03
CA GLU A 393 6.03 27.63 27.91
C GLU A 393 4.96 26.54 27.47
N PRO A 394 4.05 26.18 28.37
CA PRO A 394 2.95 25.25 28.00
C PRO A 394 2.10 25.77 26.85
N VAL A 395 1.85 24.96 25.87
CA VAL A 395 1.10 25.26 24.64
C VAL A 395 -0.07 24.31 24.48
N LEU A 396 -1.28 24.84 24.24
CA LEU A 396 -2.46 24.03 24.00
C LEU A 396 -2.66 23.77 22.50
N SER A 397 -2.84 22.50 22.15
CA SER A 397 -3.23 22.02 20.84
C SER A 397 -4.55 21.26 20.89
N MET A 398 -4.99 20.71 19.76
CA MET A 398 -6.13 19.78 19.69
C MET A 398 -5.90 18.49 20.49
N SER A 399 -4.66 18.12 20.78
CA SER A 399 -4.33 16.88 21.52
C SER A 399 -4.21 17.09 23.03
N GLY A 400 -4.02 18.33 23.49
CA GLY A 400 -3.79 18.66 24.88
C GLY A 400 -2.72 19.72 25.07
N VAL A 401 -2.15 19.83 26.27
CA VAL A 401 -1.13 20.81 26.62
C VAL A 401 0.26 20.20 26.47
N HIS A 402 1.11 20.86 25.68
CA HIS A 402 2.48 20.43 25.40
C HIS A 402 3.49 21.31 26.10
N ILE A 403 4.55 20.71 26.63
CA ILE A 403 5.81 21.35 26.98
C ILE A 403 6.86 20.81 26.02
N ILE A 404 7.43 21.65 25.16
CA ILE A 404 8.26 21.25 24.01
C ILE A 404 9.71 21.59 24.30
N ARG A 405 10.63 20.65 24.04
CA ARG A 405 12.06 20.88 24.11
C ARG A 405 12.71 20.76 22.72
N TYR A 406 13.54 21.73 22.36
CA TYR A 406 14.38 21.68 21.18
C TYR A 406 15.49 20.65 21.37
N GLU A 407 15.45 19.57 20.61
CA GLU A 407 16.35 18.42 20.82
C GLU A 407 17.64 18.56 20.02
N SER A 408 17.53 18.80 18.70
CA SER A 408 18.71 18.96 17.84
C SER A 408 18.41 19.73 16.54
N ASP A 409 19.47 20.34 15.98
CA ASP A 409 19.46 20.85 14.61
C ASP A 409 19.45 19.66 13.63
N VAL A 410 18.78 19.83 12.48
CA VAL A 410 18.84 18.92 11.35
C VAL A 410 19.72 19.53 10.27
N THR A 411 20.74 18.80 9.84
CA THR A 411 21.60 19.23 8.75
C THR A 411 20.91 18.92 7.42
N PRO A 412 20.60 19.92 6.58
CA PRO A 412 19.94 19.68 5.30
C PRO A 412 20.89 19.06 4.29
N GLY A 413 20.29 18.36 3.28
CA GLY A 413 21.01 17.71 2.20
C GLY A 413 21.23 16.22 2.45
N PRO A 414 22.13 15.58 1.67
CA PRO A 414 22.37 14.15 1.77
C PRO A 414 22.91 13.73 3.15
N VAL A 415 22.29 12.71 3.73
CA VAL A 415 22.77 12.03 4.95
C VAL A 415 24.06 11.30 4.58
N PRO A 416 25.14 11.38 5.38
CA PRO A 416 26.38 10.69 5.05
C PRO A 416 26.17 9.19 4.83
N LEU A 417 26.76 8.64 3.74
CA LEU A 417 26.65 7.22 3.42
C LEU A 417 27.02 6.31 4.61
N ASP A 418 28.04 6.69 5.38
CA ASP A 418 28.50 5.89 6.52
C ASP A 418 27.41 5.74 7.61
N ASP A 419 26.48 6.70 7.73
CA ASP A 419 25.40 6.67 8.74
C ASP A 419 24.24 5.76 8.32
N VAL A 420 24.09 5.48 7.03
CA VAL A 420 22.98 4.68 6.45
C VAL A 420 23.46 3.40 5.76
N ARG A 421 24.78 3.15 5.75
CA ARG A 421 25.43 2.06 5.03
C ARG A 421 24.87 0.68 5.37
N ASP A 422 24.65 0.39 6.64
CA ASP A 422 24.17 -0.93 7.08
C ASP A 422 22.77 -1.23 6.54
N GLN A 423 21.90 -0.21 6.47
CA GLN A 423 20.55 -0.33 5.92
C GLN A 423 20.60 -0.47 4.39
N LEU A 424 21.44 0.31 3.72
CA LEU A 424 21.64 0.24 2.27
C LEU A 424 22.33 -1.06 1.85
N PHE A 425 23.17 -1.65 2.70
CA PHE A 425 23.79 -2.95 2.43
C PHE A 425 22.74 -4.03 2.19
N ASP A 426 21.70 -4.11 3.02
CA ASP A 426 20.65 -5.11 2.88
C ASP A 426 19.80 -4.87 1.62
N GLU A 427 19.51 -3.62 1.30
CA GLU A 427 18.82 -3.26 0.06
C GLU A 427 19.65 -3.61 -1.18
N ALA A 428 20.93 -3.23 -1.19
CA ALA A 428 21.86 -3.52 -2.29
C ALA A 428 22.10 -5.04 -2.45
N LEU A 429 22.18 -5.78 -1.33
CA LEU A 429 22.30 -7.23 -1.36
C LEU A 429 21.08 -7.90 -1.98
N THR A 430 19.89 -7.43 -1.62
CA THR A 430 18.64 -7.91 -2.20
C THR A 430 18.59 -7.63 -3.70
N ALA A 431 18.91 -6.41 -4.12
CA ALA A 431 18.98 -6.02 -5.53
C ALA A 431 20.00 -6.86 -6.32
N ALA A 432 21.19 -7.06 -5.76
CA ALA A 432 22.23 -7.87 -6.40
C ALA A 432 21.80 -9.35 -6.57
N ARG A 433 21.08 -9.91 -5.60
CA ARG A 433 20.50 -11.26 -5.69
C ARG A 433 19.39 -11.34 -6.74
N GLU A 434 18.53 -10.33 -6.81
CA GLU A 434 17.46 -10.25 -7.83
C GLU A 434 18.04 -10.14 -9.24
N GLU A 435 19.01 -9.26 -9.46
CA GLU A 435 19.68 -9.10 -10.75
C GLU A 435 20.38 -10.41 -11.18
N HIS A 436 21.13 -11.02 -10.26
CA HIS A 436 21.80 -12.30 -10.53
C HIS A 436 20.80 -13.40 -10.88
N TYR A 437 19.73 -13.55 -10.07
CA TYR A 437 18.73 -14.59 -10.31
C TYR A 437 17.95 -14.33 -11.59
N GLY A 438 17.64 -13.08 -11.92
CA GLY A 438 17.02 -12.69 -13.18
C GLY A 438 17.88 -13.09 -14.39
N ALA A 439 19.18 -12.80 -14.33
CA ALA A 439 20.12 -13.19 -15.40
C ALA A 439 20.22 -14.72 -15.56
N LEU A 440 20.24 -15.47 -14.45
CA LEU A 440 20.20 -16.94 -14.50
C LEU A 440 18.91 -17.47 -15.10
N LEU A 441 17.78 -16.88 -14.73
CA LEU A 441 16.47 -17.26 -15.25
C LEU A 441 16.38 -17.07 -16.77
N ASP A 442 16.88 -15.94 -17.28
CA ASP A 442 16.99 -15.68 -18.72
C ASP A 442 17.88 -16.73 -19.43
N GLU A 443 18.99 -17.12 -18.81
CA GLU A 443 19.86 -18.18 -19.33
C GLU A 443 19.15 -19.55 -19.36
N TRP A 444 18.43 -19.92 -18.30
CA TRP A 444 17.69 -21.17 -18.22
C TRP A 444 16.54 -21.23 -19.20
N VAL A 445 15.78 -20.13 -19.35
CA VAL A 445 14.73 -20.00 -20.36
C VAL A 445 15.32 -20.17 -21.76
N ALA A 446 16.43 -19.47 -22.07
CA ALA A 446 17.07 -19.63 -23.37
C ALA A 446 17.56 -21.08 -23.63
N ALA A 447 18.02 -21.78 -22.58
CA ALA A 447 18.52 -23.16 -22.69
C ALA A 447 17.47 -24.21 -23.01
N ILE A 448 16.19 -23.95 -22.71
CA ILE A 448 15.07 -24.87 -23.05
C ILE A 448 14.45 -24.58 -24.42
N HIS A 449 14.98 -23.61 -25.18
CA HIS A 449 14.54 -23.24 -26.55
C HIS A 449 13.02 -23.08 -26.70
N PRO A 450 12.34 -22.16 -25.96
CA PRO A 450 10.89 -22.06 -26.02
C PRO A 450 10.39 -21.54 -27.36
N VAL A 451 9.25 -22.09 -27.81
CA VAL A 451 8.48 -21.64 -28.99
C VAL A 451 7.08 -21.27 -28.52
N TYR A 452 6.74 -20.00 -28.59
CA TYR A 452 5.49 -19.45 -28.08
C TYR A 452 4.37 -19.48 -29.11
N HIS A 453 3.15 -19.74 -28.65
CA HIS A 453 1.91 -19.81 -29.42
C HIS A 453 0.80 -19.00 -28.73
N TYR A 454 1.09 -17.74 -28.35
CA TYR A 454 0.18 -16.89 -27.57
C TYR A 454 -1.23 -16.82 -28.15
N ASP A 455 -1.37 -16.75 -29.50
CA ASP A 455 -2.67 -16.67 -30.18
C ASP A 455 -3.44 -17.99 -30.21
N ALA A 456 -2.88 -19.10 -29.67
CA ALA A 456 -3.57 -20.39 -29.62
C ALA A 456 -4.78 -20.39 -28.68
N TRP A 457 -4.78 -19.47 -27.70
CA TRP A 457 -5.89 -19.25 -26.78
C TRP A 457 -6.15 -17.75 -26.65
N GLU A 458 -7.41 -17.36 -26.85
CA GLU A 458 -7.87 -15.99 -26.68
C GLU A 458 -8.84 -15.97 -25.50
N PRO A 459 -8.42 -15.51 -24.31
CA PRO A 459 -9.33 -15.30 -23.20
C PRO A 459 -10.30 -14.17 -23.53
N LEU A 460 -11.46 -14.18 -22.89
CA LEU A 460 -12.47 -13.12 -23.08
C LEU A 460 -12.16 -11.93 -22.19
N ALA A 461 -12.31 -10.72 -22.76
CA ALA A 461 -12.18 -9.45 -22.04
C ALA A 461 -13.40 -9.19 -21.14
#